data_dba2789c302ab27af1a115a12cb117c2
#
_entry.id   dba2789c302ab27af1a115a12cb117c2
#
_cell.length_a   1.000
_cell.length_b   1.000
_cell.length_c   1.000
_cell.angle_alpha   90.00
_cell.angle_beta   90.00
_cell.angle_gamma   90.00
#
_symmetry.space_group_name_H-M   'P 1'
#
loop_
_entity.id
_entity.type
_entity.pdbx_description
1 polymer ?
#
loop_
_entity_poly.entity_id
_entity_poly.type
_entity_poly.pdbx_seq_one_letter_code
_entity_poly.pdbx_strand_id
1 'polypeptide(L)'
;MLDWLIRGAQVLDGTGADAFPADVGIKDGTIAAVGRLTDADAAHVLDAQSCTLTPGFLDIHRHTDAALFRPNFGRAELAQGLTTLVGGNCGMSLAPLAGAHAPAVRSYLAPITGAFGDELCFASLADYFAAAERTPQIVNNAMLAGMGTLRALVAGFDDAPLTDGQYRELHRLVERSLADGAVGVSLGLGYAPECFYSTEGLIRALEPLRGGRLPVTVHMRQEGD
;
A
#
# COMPACT_ATOMS: atom_id res chain seq x y z
N MET A 1 31.48 2.30 -15.35
CA MET A 1 30.48 2.86 -16.28
C MET A 1 29.11 2.78 -15.63
N LEU A 2 28.39 3.90 -15.55
CA LEU A 2 27.01 3.98 -15.10
C LEU A 2 26.04 3.50 -16.19
N ASP A 3 24.84 3.09 -15.82
CA ASP A 3 23.79 2.80 -16.78
C ASP A 3 23.15 4.09 -17.25
N TRP A 4 22.86 4.99 -16.32
CA TRP A 4 22.33 6.33 -16.58
C TRP A 4 23.11 7.40 -15.81
N LEU A 5 23.26 8.56 -16.44
CA LEU A 5 23.72 9.79 -15.82
C LEU A 5 22.69 10.90 -16.10
N ILE A 6 22.03 11.37 -15.04
CA ILE A 6 21.13 12.53 -15.07
C ILE A 6 22.00 13.74 -14.74
N ARG A 7 22.16 14.68 -15.66
CA ARG A 7 23.13 15.76 -15.58
C ARG A 7 22.49 17.12 -15.35
N GLY A 8 23.03 17.88 -14.39
CA GLY A 8 22.74 19.30 -14.21
C GLY A 8 21.40 19.65 -13.57
N ALA A 9 20.78 18.70 -12.84
CA ALA A 9 19.50 18.90 -12.18
C ALA A 9 19.61 19.77 -10.91
N GLN A 10 18.49 20.42 -10.55
CA GLN A 10 18.25 20.85 -9.16
C GLN A 10 17.67 19.67 -8.40
N VAL A 11 18.47 19.04 -7.54
CA VAL A 11 18.06 17.83 -6.79
C VAL A 11 17.33 18.24 -5.53
N LEU A 12 16.11 17.74 -5.35
CA LEU A 12 15.31 17.82 -4.13
C LEU A 12 15.14 16.41 -3.60
N ASP A 13 15.96 16.02 -2.64
CA ASP A 13 16.15 14.61 -2.26
C ASP A 13 15.10 14.05 -1.26
N GLY A 14 14.13 14.87 -0.83
CA GLY A 14 13.08 14.48 0.10
C GLY A 14 13.48 14.52 1.59
N THR A 15 14.67 14.98 1.92
CA THR A 15 15.12 15.11 3.32
C THR A 15 14.55 16.33 4.04
N GLY A 16 13.90 17.25 3.30
CA GLY A 16 13.42 18.54 3.80
C GLY A 16 14.47 19.66 3.69
N ALA A 17 15.65 19.37 3.15
CA ALA A 17 16.65 20.38 2.82
C ALA A 17 16.29 21.11 1.52
N ASP A 18 16.92 22.29 1.31
CA ASP A 18 16.79 23.05 0.06
C ASP A 18 17.35 22.25 -1.12
N ALA A 19 16.79 22.51 -2.31
CA ALA A 19 17.29 21.92 -3.54
C ALA A 19 18.73 22.36 -3.83
N PHE A 20 19.54 21.46 -4.32
CA PHE A 20 20.95 21.71 -4.66
C PHE A 20 21.29 21.21 -6.06
N PRO A 21 22.23 21.87 -6.77
CA PRO A 21 22.64 21.46 -8.10
C PRO A 21 23.51 20.20 -8.04
N ALA A 22 23.13 19.15 -8.75
CA ALA A 22 23.91 17.91 -8.82
C ALA A 22 23.61 17.11 -10.08
N ASP A 23 24.53 16.18 -10.39
CA ASP A 23 24.31 15.06 -11.29
C ASP A 23 23.91 13.83 -10.44
N VAL A 24 23.15 12.91 -11.04
CA VAL A 24 22.78 11.64 -10.41
C VAL A 24 23.17 10.48 -11.31
N GLY A 25 24.04 9.63 -10.80
CA GLY A 25 24.49 8.40 -11.46
C GLY A 25 23.73 7.18 -10.98
N ILE A 26 23.20 6.40 -11.94
CA ILE A 26 22.45 5.17 -11.67
C ILE A 26 23.23 3.98 -12.20
N LYS A 27 23.32 2.93 -11.40
CA LYS A 27 23.97 1.66 -11.72
C LYS A 27 23.14 0.50 -11.15
N ASP A 28 22.88 -0.50 -11.99
CA ASP A 28 22.13 -1.70 -11.62
C ASP A 28 20.80 -1.39 -10.93
N GLY A 29 20.05 -0.40 -11.45
CA GLY A 29 18.75 0.02 -10.94
C GLY A 29 18.77 0.81 -9.61
N THR A 30 19.97 1.19 -9.12
CA THR A 30 20.14 1.95 -7.86
C THR A 30 20.87 3.26 -8.11
N ILE A 31 20.63 4.26 -7.23
CA ILE A 31 21.41 5.50 -7.22
C ILE A 31 22.79 5.17 -6.68
N ALA A 32 23.80 5.24 -7.56
CA ALA A 32 25.19 4.92 -7.21
C ALA A 32 25.98 6.16 -6.74
N ALA A 33 25.63 7.36 -7.23
CA ALA A 33 26.29 8.60 -6.85
C ALA A 33 25.37 9.80 -7.05
N VAL A 34 25.50 10.80 -6.16
CA VAL A 34 24.88 12.13 -6.28
C VAL A 34 25.96 13.16 -6.03
N GLY A 35 26.12 14.13 -6.92
CA GLY A 35 27.13 15.19 -6.81
C GLY A 35 27.64 15.63 -8.18
N ARG A 36 28.82 16.21 -8.25
CA ARG A 36 29.44 16.62 -9.52
C ARG A 36 30.13 15.42 -10.17
N LEU A 37 29.56 14.93 -11.27
CA LEU A 37 30.02 13.72 -11.97
C LEU A 37 30.54 14.04 -13.38
N THR A 38 31.41 15.07 -13.51
CA THR A 38 31.88 15.60 -14.80
C THR A 38 32.57 14.56 -15.68
N ASP A 39 33.33 13.64 -15.08
CA ASP A 39 34.14 12.63 -15.78
C ASP A 39 33.52 11.23 -15.72
N ALA A 40 32.25 11.11 -15.29
CA ALA A 40 31.59 9.84 -15.21
C ALA A 40 31.18 9.29 -16.57
N ASP A 41 31.57 8.06 -16.86
CA ASP A 41 31.15 7.30 -18.02
C ASP A 41 29.77 6.67 -17.79
N ALA A 42 28.84 6.84 -18.72
CA ALA A 42 27.50 6.28 -18.68
C ALA A 42 27.04 5.78 -20.03
N ALA A 43 26.26 4.70 -20.06
CA ALA A 43 25.64 4.18 -21.27
C ALA A 43 24.59 5.15 -21.83
N HIS A 44 23.88 5.83 -20.94
CA HIS A 44 22.86 6.83 -21.29
C HIS A 44 23.05 8.09 -20.47
N VAL A 45 22.89 9.25 -21.11
CA VAL A 45 22.94 10.56 -20.48
C VAL A 45 21.62 11.28 -20.70
N LEU A 46 21.01 11.76 -19.62
CA LEU A 46 19.82 12.61 -19.64
C LEU A 46 20.23 14.02 -19.20
N ASP A 47 20.09 15.01 -20.07
CA ASP A 47 20.26 16.41 -19.71
C ASP A 47 19.03 16.89 -18.93
N ALA A 48 19.26 17.27 -17.69
CA ALA A 48 18.24 17.77 -16.77
C ALA A 48 18.49 19.22 -16.34
N GLN A 49 19.28 19.99 -17.13
CA GLN A 49 19.45 21.42 -16.88
C GLN A 49 18.09 22.11 -16.86
N SER A 50 17.87 22.97 -15.88
CA SER A 50 16.61 23.66 -15.61
C SER A 50 15.44 22.76 -15.15
N CYS A 51 15.71 21.49 -14.85
CA CYS A 51 14.73 20.59 -14.24
C CYS A 51 14.99 20.42 -12.75
N THR A 52 13.90 20.16 -12.01
CA THR A 52 14.01 19.66 -10.64
C THR A 52 13.91 18.13 -10.66
N LEU A 53 14.89 17.47 -10.07
CA LEU A 53 14.91 16.02 -9.91
C LEU A 53 14.51 15.66 -8.49
N THR A 54 13.48 14.85 -8.36
CA THR A 54 12.97 14.37 -7.06
C THR A 54 12.95 12.84 -7.04
N PRO A 55 12.89 12.19 -5.86
CA PRO A 55 12.40 10.82 -5.77
C PRO A 55 11.01 10.71 -6.39
N GLY A 56 10.66 9.54 -6.91
CA GLY A 56 9.30 9.31 -7.38
C GLY A 56 8.28 9.49 -6.25
N PHE A 57 7.11 10.03 -6.57
CA PHE A 57 6.08 10.30 -5.59
C PHE A 57 5.43 9.01 -5.08
N LEU A 58 5.06 9.01 -3.78
CA LEU A 58 4.33 7.93 -3.14
C LEU A 58 2.88 8.38 -2.94
N ASP A 59 1.93 7.62 -3.48
CA ASP A 59 0.51 7.78 -3.14
C ASP A 59 0.16 6.79 -2.02
N ILE A 60 0.00 7.29 -0.83
CA ILE A 60 -0.23 6.47 0.37
C ILE A 60 -1.69 6.11 0.60
N HIS A 61 -2.62 6.56 -0.26
CA HIS A 61 -4.05 6.29 -0.10
C HIS A 61 -4.71 5.91 -1.43
N ARG A 62 -4.65 4.62 -1.77
CA ARG A 62 -5.26 4.08 -2.99
C ARG A 62 -6.11 2.83 -2.70
N HIS A 63 -7.09 2.61 -3.58
CA HIS A 63 -7.91 1.40 -3.62
C HIS A 63 -7.66 0.68 -4.95
N THR A 64 -6.41 0.28 -5.18
CA THR A 64 -5.95 -0.30 -6.44
C THR A 64 -5.73 -1.80 -6.37
N ASP A 65 -6.14 -2.42 -5.30
CA ASP A 65 -5.85 -3.81 -4.93
C ASP A 65 -6.18 -4.81 -6.04
N ALA A 66 -7.36 -4.68 -6.67
CA ALA A 66 -7.75 -5.49 -7.82
C ALA A 66 -7.25 -4.91 -9.16
N ALA A 67 -7.12 -3.58 -9.24
CA ALA A 67 -6.71 -2.90 -10.47
C ALA A 67 -5.26 -3.21 -10.87
N LEU A 68 -4.41 -3.51 -9.90
CA LEU A 68 -3.02 -3.94 -10.07
C LEU A 68 -2.87 -5.09 -11.09
N PHE A 69 -3.86 -5.99 -11.15
CA PHE A 69 -3.83 -7.15 -12.06
C PHE A 69 -4.36 -6.84 -13.47
N ARG A 70 -4.78 -5.60 -13.74
CA ARG A 70 -5.26 -5.20 -15.07
C ARG A 70 -4.11 -4.87 -16.00
N PRO A 71 -4.24 -5.16 -17.30
CA PRO A 71 -3.24 -4.76 -18.28
C PRO A 71 -2.98 -3.23 -18.25
N ASN A 72 -1.71 -2.86 -18.33
CA ASN A 72 -1.26 -1.46 -18.35
C ASN A 72 -1.56 -0.64 -17.07
N PHE A 73 -1.92 -1.28 -15.98
CA PHE A 73 -2.01 -0.61 -14.69
C PHE A 73 -0.69 0.09 -14.34
N GLY A 74 -0.77 1.27 -13.75
CA GLY A 74 0.40 2.07 -13.37
C GLY A 74 0.85 3.10 -14.42
N ARG A 75 0.37 3.04 -15.66
CA ARG A 75 0.77 4.01 -16.70
C ARG A 75 0.30 5.43 -16.39
N ALA A 76 -0.94 5.59 -15.94
CA ALA A 76 -1.50 6.89 -15.58
C ALA A 76 -0.84 7.45 -14.32
N GLU A 77 -0.52 6.58 -13.39
CA GLU A 77 0.19 6.88 -12.16
C GLU A 77 1.61 7.37 -12.47
N LEU A 78 2.35 6.60 -13.26
CA LEU A 78 3.71 6.97 -13.66
C LEU A 78 3.75 8.27 -14.45
N ALA A 79 2.76 8.53 -15.32
CA ALA A 79 2.66 9.79 -16.07
C ALA A 79 2.45 11.02 -15.15
N GLN A 80 2.04 10.82 -13.91
CA GLN A 80 1.92 11.85 -12.87
C GLN A 80 3.13 11.88 -11.92
N GLY A 81 4.15 11.05 -12.17
CA GLY A 81 5.33 10.94 -11.31
C GLY A 81 5.16 10.03 -10.10
N LEU A 82 4.03 9.31 -10.00
CA LEU A 82 3.80 8.32 -8.93
C LEU A 82 4.59 7.05 -9.28
N THR A 83 5.46 6.62 -8.37
CA THR A 83 6.28 5.41 -8.53
C THR A 83 5.94 4.33 -7.51
N THR A 84 5.20 4.68 -6.46
CA THR A 84 4.79 3.75 -5.41
C THR A 84 3.36 4.06 -4.97
N LEU A 85 2.55 3.01 -4.82
CA LEU A 85 1.17 3.09 -4.38
C LEU A 85 0.98 2.24 -3.12
N VAL A 86 0.16 2.73 -2.19
CA VAL A 86 -0.22 1.96 -0.99
C VAL A 86 -1.72 1.66 -1.06
N GLY A 87 -2.05 0.39 -1.23
CA GLY A 87 -3.41 -0.14 -1.23
C GLY A 87 -3.87 -0.62 0.15
N GLY A 88 -5.07 -1.20 0.20
CA GLY A 88 -5.64 -1.73 1.44
C GLY A 88 -6.09 -0.67 2.44
N ASN A 89 -6.41 0.53 1.97
CA ASN A 89 -6.84 1.65 2.82
C ASN A 89 -8.29 1.53 3.32
N CYS A 90 -8.67 2.39 4.27
CA CYS A 90 -10.04 2.52 4.79
C CYS A 90 -10.62 1.23 5.38
N GLY A 91 -9.79 0.36 5.95
CA GLY A 91 -10.22 -0.95 6.45
C GLY A 91 -10.50 -1.97 5.36
N MET A 92 -10.25 -1.66 4.09
CA MET A 92 -10.64 -2.45 2.93
C MET A 92 -9.41 -2.97 2.19
N SER A 93 -9.05 -4.24 2.38
CA SER A 93 -8.00 -4.91 1.62
C SER A 93 -8.54 -6.11 0.86
N LEU A 94 -8.03 -6.36 -0.36
CA LEU A 94 -8.43 -7.48 -1.19
C LEU A 94 -7.98 -8.84 -0.62
N ALA A 95 -6.97 -8.84 0.23
CA ALA A 95 -6.45 -10.04 0.86
C ALA A 95 -6.23 -9.81 2.37
N PRO A 96 -6.39 -10.87 3.20
CA PRO A 96 -6.88 -12.20 2.84
C PRO A 96 -8.37 -12.20 2.47
N LEU A 97 -8.80 -13.16 1.66
CA LEU A 97 -10.20 -13.34 1.26
C LEU A 97 -10.54 -14.83 1.22
N ALA A 98 -10.73 -15.43 2.40
CA ALA A 98 -11.02 -16.85 2.57
C ALA A 98 -11.98 -17.09 3.75
N GLY A 99 -12.63 -18.26 3.75
CA GLY A 99 -13.55 -18.66 4.81
C GLY A 99 -15.02 -18.39 4.47
N ALA A 100 -15.90 -18.64 5.43
CA ALA A 100 -17.35 -18.63 5.23
C ALA A 100 -17.91 -17.26 4.82
N HIS A 101 -17.32 -16.17 5.30
CA HIS A 101 -17.76 -14.80 5.01
C HIS A 101 -17.12 -14.19 3.75
N ALA A 102 -16.14 -14.86 3.12
CA ALA A 102 -15.44 -14.35 1.94
C ALA A 102 -16.35 -13.88 0.80
N PRO A 103 -17.45 -14.59 0.44
CA PRO A 103 -18.35 -14.11 -0.61
C PRO A 103 -19.03 -12.76 -0.28
N ALA A 104 -19.43 -12.55 0.98
CA ALA A 104 -20.01 -11.29 1.43
C ALA A 104 -18.99 -10.17 1.43
N VAL A 105 -17.76 -10.43 1.90
CA VAL A 105 -16.64 -9.47 1.89
C VAL A 105 -16.29 -9.08 0.46
N ARG A 106 -16.24 -10.04 -0.46
CA ARG A 106 -16.01 -9.75 -1.88
C ARG A 106 -17.05 -8.80 -2.46
N SER A 107 -18.33 -9.06 -2.19
CA SER A 107 -19.42 -8.19 -2.64
C SER A 107 -19.31 -6.79 -2.06
N TYR A 108 -18.88 -6.68 -0.81
CA TYR A 108 -18.66 -5.43 -0.11
C TYR A 108 -17.49 -4.62 -0.71
N LEU A 109 -16.40 -5.29 -1.07
CA LEU A 109 -15.22 -4.65 -1.64
C LEU A 109 -15.41 -4.18 -3.10
N ALA A 110 -16.23 -4.87 -3.88
CA ALA A 110 -16.36 -4.65 -5.32
C ALA A 110 -16.66 -3.20 -5.76
N PRO A 111 -17.50 -2.40 -5.07
CA PRO A 111 -17.72 -1.00 -5.42
C PRO A 111 -16.47 -0.11 -5.29
N ILE A 112 -15.52 -0.48 -4.44
CA ILE A 112 -14.33 0.32 -4.13
C ILE A 112 -13.12 -0.16 -4.93
N THR A 113 -12.84 -1.47 -4.91
CA THR A 113 -11.66 -2.05 -5.59
C THR A 113 -11.92 -2.34 -7.08
N GLY A 114 -13.16 -2.23 -7.53
CA GLY A 114 -13.66 -2.75 -8.80
C GLY A 114 -14.08 -4.22 -8.69
N ALA A 115 -15.05 -4.62 -9.52
CA ALA A 115 -15.47 -6.02 -9.59
C ALA A 115 -14.31 -6.91 -10.04
N PHE A 116 -14.18 -8.08 -9.40
CA PHE A 116 -13.15 -9.08 -9.67
C PHE A 116 -13.71 -10.50 -9.57
N GLY A 117 -13.08 -11.42 -10.28
CA GLY A 117 -13.45 -12.84 -10.30
C GLY A 117 -12.78 -13.66 -9.19
N ASP A 118 -13.02 -14.97 -9.21
CA ASP A 118 -12.46 -15.89 -8.21
C ASP A 118 -10.92 -15.98 -8.29
N GLU A 119 -10.35 -15.62 -9.44
CA GLU A 119 -8.90 -15.58 -9.68
C GLU A 119 -8.16 -14.57 -8.78
N LEU A 120 -8.87 -13.59 -8.23
CA LEU A 120 -8.32 -12.60 -7.29
C LEU A 120 -8.77 -12.84 -5.84
N CYS A 121 -9.29 -14.03 -5.51
CA CYS A 121 -9.61 -14.41 -4.14
C CYS A 121 -8.41 -15.10 -3.47
N PHE A 122 -7.58 -14.30 -2.81
CA PHE A 122 -6.35 -14.76 -2.18
C PHE A 122 -6.59 -15.18 -0.72
N ALA A 123 -6.15 -16.38 -0.33
CA ALA A 123 -6.32 -16.88 1.03
C ALA A 123 -5.41 -16.20 2.06
N SER A 124 -4.36 -15.54 1.61
CA SER A 124 -3.41 -14.79 2.44
C SER A 124 -2.87 -13.58 1.69
N LEU A 125 -2.24 -12.66 2.41
CA LEU A 125 -1.54 -11.54 1.79
C LEU A 125 -0.29 -12.00 1.05
N ALA A 126 0.37 -13.06 1.52
CA ALA A 126 1.47 -13.70 0.80
C ALA A 126 1.05 -14.24 -0.57
N ASP A 127 -0.14 -14.84 -0.68
CA ASP A 127 -0.66 -15.31 -1.98
C ASP A 127 -0.92 -14.13 -2.94
N TYR A 128 -1.45 -13.02 -2.40
CA TYR A 128 -1.65 -11.78 -3.16
C TYR A 128 -0.32 -11.24 -3.70
N PHE A 129 0.70 -11.10 -2.85
CA PHE A 129 2.01 -10.63 -3.27
C PHE A 129 2.66 -11.57 -4.28
N ALA A 130 2.58 -12.87 -4.06
CA ALA A 130 3.11 -13.84 -5.01
C ALA A 130 2.41 -13.77 -6.39
N ALA A 131 1.13 -13.43 -6.43
CA ALA A 131 0.43 -13.17 -7.69
C ALA A 131 0.84 -11.83 -8.31
N ALA A 132 1.00 -10.79 -7.49
CA ALA A 132 1.44 -9.46 -7.94
C ALA A 132 2.85 -9.51 -8.55
N GLU A 133 3.78 -10.27 -7.96
CA GLU A 133 5.15 -10.45 -8.48
C GLU A 133 5.16 -11.12 -9.88
N ARG A 134 4.18 -11.98 -10.16
CA ARG A 134 4.03 -12.61 -11.49
C ARG A 134 3.35 -11.72 -12.52
N THR A 135 2.78 -10.60 -12.09
CA THR A 135 2.11 -9.63 -12.96
C THR A 135 3.09 -8.50 -13.29
N PRO A 136 3.30 -8.14 -14.56
CA PRO A 136 4.18 -7.03 -14.92
C PRO A 136 3.72 -5.74 -14.23
N GLN A 137 4.57 -5.19 -13.37
CA GLN A 137 4.32 -3.96 -12.62
C GLN A 137 5.08 -2.79 -13.22
N ILE A 138 4.40 -1.66 -13.42
CA ILE A 138 5.00 -0.39 -13.87
C ILE A 138 5.38 0.49 -12.67
N VAL A 139 4.66 0.37 -11.57
CA VAL A 139 4.87 1.08 -10.29
C VAL A 139 5.01 0.08 -9.15
N ASN A 140 5.70 0.48 -8.09
CA ASN A 140 5.78 -0.32 -6.88
C ASN A 140 4.43 -0.31 -6.15
N ASN A 141 4.11 -1.42 -5.48
CA ASN A 141 2.89 -1.56 -4.69
C ASN A 141 3.21 -2.05 -3.29
N ALA A 142 2.59 -1.43 -2.31
CA ALA A 142 2.57 -1.87 -0.92
C ALA A 142 1.11 -2.02 -0.47
N MET A 143 0.88 -2.81 0.58
CA MET A 143 -0.46 -3.11 1.05
C MET A 143 -0.58 -2.94 2.56
N LEU A 144 -1.65 -2.30 3.00
CA LEU A 144 -2.11 -2.32 4.38
C LEU A 144 -3.07 -3.50 4.59
N ALA A 145 -3.05 -4.10 5.78
CA ALA A 145 -4.08 -5.06 6.15
C ALA A 145 -5.34 -4.28 6.58
N GLY A 146 -6.42 -4.43 5.85
CA GLY A 146 -7.69 -3.74 6.12
C GLY A 146 -8.44 -4.39 7.28
N MET A 147 -8.56 -3.70 8.41
CA MET A 147 -9.19 -4.23 9.62
C MET A 147 -10.68 -4.53 9.43
N GLY A 148 -11.37 -3.76 8.57
CA GLY A 148 -12.77 -4.03 8.18
C GLY A 148 -12.90 -5.35 7.43
N THR A 149 -12.01 -5.61 6.46
CA THR A 149 -11.94 -6.91 5.77
C THR A 149 -11.71 -8.03 6.79
N LEU A 150 -10.70 -7.90 7.66
CA LEU A 150 -10.37 -8.93 8.64
C LEU A 150 -11.51 -9.18 9.63
N ARG A 151 -12.16 -8.10 10.16
CA ARG A 151 -13.32 -8.24 11.02
C ARG A 151 -14.49 -8.92 10.33
N ALA A 152 -14.78 -8.54 9.09
CA ALA A 152 -15.87 -9.13 8.32
C ALA A 152 -15.62 -10.61 8.00
N LEU A 153 -14.38 -11.02 7.76
CA LEU A 153 -14.04 -12.44 7.58
C LEU A 153 -14.28 -13.27 8.84
N VAL A 154 -14.08 -12.67 10.02
CA VAL A 154 -14.24 -13.35 11.31
C VAL A 154 -15.70 -13.40 11.76
N ALA A 155 -16.47 -12.33 11.58
CA ALA A 155 -17.79 -12.16 12.19
C ALA A 155 -18.90 -11.70 11.22
N GLY A 156 -18.61 -11.54 9.93
CA GLY A 156 -19.57 -10.96 9.00
C GLY A 156 -19.75 -9.45 9.24
N PHE A 157 -20.92 -8.95 8.85
CA PHE A 157 -21.26 -7.53 8.91
C PHE A 157 -22.24 -7.18 10.04
N ASP A 158 -22.45 -8.09 11.00
CA ASP A 158 -23.32 -7.86 12.13
C ASP A 158 -22.75 -6.79 13.08
N ASP A 159 -23.64 -6.08 13.77
CA ASP A 159 -23.31 -5.01 14.72
C ASP A 159 -22.94 -5.53 16.12
N ALA A 160 -23.10 -6.84 16.36
CA ALA A 160 -22.78 -7.46 17.63
C ALA A 160 -21.29 -7.29 18.00
N PRO A 161 -20.99 -7.06 19.28
CA PRO A 161 -19.63 -7.08 19.76
C PRO A 161 -18.94 -8.42 19.48
N LEU A 162 -17.66 -8.37 19.13
CA LEU A 162 -16.89 -9.60 18.90
C LEU A 162 -16.75 -10.40 20.22
N THR A 163 -16.88 -11.71 20.11
CA THR A 163 -16.58 -12.64 21.20
C THR A 163 -15.06 -12.78 21.38
N ASP A 164 -14.63 -13.35 22.52
CA ASP A 164 -13.21 -13.63 22.78
C ASP A 164 -12.58 -14.54 21.73
N GLY A 165 -13.36 -15.50 21.21
CA GLY A 165 -12.91 -16.37 20.13
C GLY A 165 -12.65 -15.61 18.83
N GLN A 166 -13.56 -14.70 18.50
CA GLN A 166 -13.44 -13.86 17.31
C GLN A 166 -12.28 -12.85 17.42
N TYR A 167 -12.03 -12.27 18.60
CA TYR A 167 -10.84 -11.45 18.81
C TYR A 167 -9.55 -12.24 18.62
N ARG A 168 -9.45 -13.46 19.15
CA ARG A 168 -8.26 -14.31 18.93
C ARG A 168 -8.03 -14.60 17.44
N GLU A 169 -9.10 -14.88 16.71
CA GLU A 169 -8.98 -15.11 15.25
C GLU A 169 -8.61 -13.83 14.49
N LEU A 170 -9.20 -12.68 14.85
CA LEU A 170 -8.84 -11.39 14.29
C LEU A 170 -7.34 -11.09 14.53
N HIS A 171 -6.85 -11.27 15.74
CA HIS A 171 -5.43 -11.06 16.08
C HIS A 171 -4.52 -11.96 15.23
N ARG A 172 -4.87 -13.24 15.10
CA ARG A 172 -4.13 -14.20 14.27
C ARG A 172 -4.07 -13.74 12.80
N LEU A 173 -5.17 -13.21 12.25
CA LEU A 173 -5.21 -12.69 10.88
C LEU A 173 -4.36 -11.43 10.73
N VAL A 174 -4.40 -10.52 11.70
CA VAL A 174 -3.55 -9.31 11.71
C VAL A 174 -2.09 -9.69 11.74
N GLU A 175 -1.67 -10.51 12.71
CA GLU A 175 -0.28 -10.95 12.86
C GLU A 175 0.23 -11.66 11.61
N ARG A 176 -0.60 -12.52 11.03
CA ARG A 176 -0.26 -13.18 9.76
C ARG A 176 -0.10 -12.19 8.63
N SER A 177 -1.04 -11.25 8.45
CA SER A 177 -0.95 -10.26 7.37
C SER A 177 0.32 -9.40 7.49
N LEU A 178 0.71 -9.04 8.72
CA LEU A 178 1.96 -8.31 8.96
C LEU A 178 3.19 -9.18 8.64
N ALA A 179 3.17 -10.44 9.04
CA ALA A 179 4.25 -11.40 8.71
C ALA A 179 4.34 -11.68 7.21
N ASP A 180 3.22 -11.67 6.50
CA ASP A 180 3.13 -11.83 5.05
C ASP A 180 3.65 -10.58 4.28
N GLY A 181 3.91 -9.45 4.95
CA GLY A 181 4.51 -8.26 4.36
C GLY A 181 3.61 -7.03 4.28
N ALA A 182 2.48 -6.99 5.00
CA ALA A 182 1.71 -5.75 5.13
C ALA A 182 2.58 -4.66 5.77
N VAL A 183 2.55 -3.45 5.19
CA VAL A 183 3.32 -2.30 5.67
C VAL A 183 2.66 -1.59 6.86
N GLY A 184 1.54 -2.08 7.32
CA GLY A 184 0.76 -1.56 8.42
C GLY A 184 -0.68 -2.07 8.37
N VAL A 185 -1.58 -1.41 9.08
CA VAL A 185 -3.01 -1.69 9.02
C VAL A 185 -3.81 -0.44 8.69
N SER A 186 -5.03 -0.63 8.18
CA SER A 186 -5.96 0.45 7.95
C SER A 186 -7.29 0.21 8.66
N LEU A 187 -7.94 1.29 9.07
CA LEU A 187 -9.26 1.32 9.67
C LEU A 187 -10.23 2.12 8.81
N GLY A 188 -11.47 1.67 8.74
CA GLY A 188 -12.57 2.40 8.10
C GLY A 188 -13.73 2.61 9.08
N LEU A 189 -13.55 3.46 10.09
CA LEU A 189 -14.48 3.62 11.20
C LEU A 189 -15.82 4.23 10.79
N GLY A 190 -15.93 4.81 9.60
CA GLY A 190 -17.19 5.27 8.99
C GLY A 190 -17.99 4.16 8.30
N TYR A 191 -17.41 2.96 8.13
CA TYR A 191 -17.99 1.88 7.35
C TYR A 191 -18.32 0.64 8.19
N ALA A 192 -19.39 -0.09 7.82
CA ALA A 192 -19.62 -1.41 8.36
C ALA A 192 -18.47 -2.37 7.91
N PRO A 193 -18.02 -3.30 8.77
CA PRO A 193 -18.50 -3.50 10.13
C PRO A 193 -17.73 -2.71 11.21
N GLU A 194 -16.73 -1.89 10.87
CA GLU A 194 -15.86 -1.24 11.85
C GLU A 194 -16.57 -0.10 12.61
N CYS A 195 -17.59 0.53 12.01
CA CYS A 195 -18.40 1.55 12.67
C CYS A 195 -19.11 1.04 13.94
N PHE A 196 -19.26 -0.27 14.07
CA PHE A 196 -19.89 -0.92 15.24
C PHE A 196 -18.95 -1.14 16.42
N TYR A 197 -17.64 -0.86 16.28
CA TYR A 197 -16.74 -0.96 17.42
C TYR A 197 -17.04 0.11 18.49
N SER A 198 -17.15 -0.32 19.75
CA SER A 198 -16.91 0.59 20.87
C SER A 198 -15.45 0.96 20.95
N THR A 199 -15.11 1.99 21.73
CA THR A 199 -13.70 2.37 21.96
C THR A 199 -12.90 1.20 22.54
N GLU A 200 -13.45 0.48 23.52
CA GLU A 200 -12.82 -0.68 24.15
C GLU A 200 -12.63 -1.83 23.14
N GLY A 201 -13.66 -2.06 22.32
CA GLY A 201 -13.59 -3.05 21.25
C GLY A 201 -12.50 -2.75 20.23
N LEU A 202 -12.35 -1.47 19.84
CA LEU A 202 -11.32 -1.03 18.93
C LEU A 202 -9.91 -1.15 19.53
N ILE A 203 -9.74 -0.73 20.80
CA ILE A 203 -8.47 -0.91 21.53
C ILE A 203 -8.07 -2.38 21.55
N ARG A 204 -9.02 -3.27 21.83
CA ARG A 204 -8.78 -4.71 21.84
C ARG A 204 -8.45 -5.25 20.45
N ALA A 205 -9.13 -4.80 19.40
CA ALA A 205 -8.85 -5.22 18.01
C ALA A 205 -7.41 -4.87 17.57
N LEU A 206 -6.87 -3.76 18.09
CA LEU A 206 -5.53 -3.26 17.77
C LEU A 206 -4.41 -3.77 18.69
N GLU A 207 -4.73 -4.65 19.66
CA GLU A 207 -3.74 -5.19 20.60
C GLU A 207 -2.49 -5.79 19.94
N PRO A 208 -2.56 -6.49 18.78
CA PRO A 208 -1.37 -7.00 18.08
C PRO A 208 -0.38 -5.93 17.65
N LEU A 209 -0.80 -4.68 17.57
CA LEU A 209 0.06 -3.56 17.13
C LEU A 209 0.75 -2.84 18.29
N ARG A 210 0.45 -3.23 19.52
CA ARG A 210 0.97 -2.57 20.74
C ARG A 210 2.50 -2.59 20.76
N GLY A 211 3.10 -1.42 20.88
CA GLY A 211 4.56 -1.26 20.91
C GLY A 211 5.26 -1.42 19.56
N GLY A 212 4.51 -1.69 18.49
CA GLY A 212 5.02 -1.72 17.12
C GLY A 212 5.30 -0.33 16.55
N ARG A 213 6.01 -0.30 15.41
CA ARG A 213 6.34 0.93 14.67
C ARG A 213 5.59 1.04 13.34
N LEU A 214 4.70 0.09 13.05
CA LEU A 214 3.97 0.08 11.80
C LEU A 214 2.83 1.11 11.83
N PRO A 215 2.56 1.79 10.71
CA PRO A 215 1.51 2.79 10.65
C PRO A 215 0.12 2.17 10.80
N VAL A 216 -0.78 2.95 11.38
CA VAL A 216 -2.22 2.72 11.38
C VAL A 216 -2.87 3.89 10.66
N THR A 217 -3.43 3.67 9.47
CA THR A 217 -4.20 4.68 8.75
C THR A 217 -5.67 4.59 9.12
N VAL A 218 -6.38 5.72 9.15
CA VAL A 218 -7.76 5.73 9.62
C VAL A 218 -8.64 6.60 8.73
N HIS A 219 -9.68 5.99 8.17
CA HIS A 219 -10.88 6.72 7.76
C HIS A 219 -11.73 6.96 9.01
N MET A 220 -11.92 8.21 9.40
CA MET A 220 -12.58 8.59 10.64
C MET A 220 -14.07 8.20 10.66
N ARG A 221 -14.68 8.15 11.85
CA ARG A 221 -16.12 7.85 11.99
C ARG A 221 -17.01 8.87 11.32
N GLN A 222 -16.59 10.12 11.33
CA GLN A 222 -17.33 11.24 10.77
C GLN A 222 -16.33 12.31 10.31
N GLU A 223 -16.58 12.87 9.15
CA GLU A 223 -15.76 13.91 8.50
C GLU A 223 -16.54 15.23 8.34
N GLY A 224 -17.76 15.30 8.83
CA GLY A 224 -18.62 16.49 8.86
C GLY A 224 -18.84 17.02 10.27
N ASP A 225 -19.43 18.24 10.35
CA ASP A 225 -19.86 18.89 11.60
C ASP A 225 -21.03 18.17 12.28
#